data_6232273e95f343a0d6d3a0fa32d474e8
#
_entry.id   6232273e95f343a0d6d3a0fa32d474e8
#
_cell.length_a   1.000
_cell.length_b   1.000
_cell.length_c   1.000
_cell.angle_alpha   90.00
_cell.angle_beta   90.00
_cell.angle_gamma   90.00
#
_symmetry.space_group_name_H-M   'P 1'
#
loop_
_entity.id
_entity.type
_entity.pdbx_description
1 polymer ?
#
loop_
_entity_poly.entity_id
_entity_poly.type
_entity_poly.pdbx_seq_one_letter_code
_entity_poly.pdbx_strand_id
1 'polypeptide(L)'
;DKETQKLLEEVISCYSNGNYRATIVTLYTTMIYNLLSKINVLSNYYDIPQAKDLIAEISTKKNHAPKSPQWEDTLLQGIKRIHLVSNEEYDELQNLKINRNYAAHPIVSLKADNTIDDYEMKSISRETAADMIRKAFEIVFLRDPVIAININEKIEKDIKNFYDTNGTVGLEDYLCTKYICKMTAKPSEILFRFLWKMSFAIDDFEYRQAYVTSLYTLCKSDVGYFSNYLK
;
A
#
# COMPACT_ATOMS: atom_id res chain seq x y z
N ASP A 1 -1.45 10.55 -4.12
CA ASP A 1 -2.33 10.58 -5.33
C ASP A 1 -3.40 11.65 -5.13
N LYS A 2 -3.64 12.46 -6.17
CA LYS A 2 -4.53 13.64 -6.10
C LYS A 2 -5.99 13.27 -5.79
N GLU A 3 -6.46 12.12 -6.27
CA GLU A 3 -7.83 11.69 -6.04
C GLU A 3 -8.03 11.25 -4.58
N THR A 4 -7.09 10.52 -4.00
CA THR A 4 -7.11 10.22 -2.55
C THR A 4 -7.14 11.49 -1.71
N GLN A 5 -6.34 12.50 -2.09
CA GLN A 5 -6.31 13.78 -1.38
C GLN A 5 -7.68 14.48 -1.40
N LYS A 6 -8.32 14.53 -2.56
CA LYS A 6 -9.67 15.08 -2.73
C LYS A 6 -10.72 14.34 -1.89
N LEU A 7 -10.68 13.00 -1.90
CA LEU A 7 -11.57 12.18 -1.08
C LEU A 7 -11.34 12.39 0.42
N LEU A 8 -10.10 12.60 0.85
CA LEU A 8 -9.78 12.93 2.24
C LEU A 8 -10.34 14.30 2.66
N GLU A 9 -10.42 15.28 1.76
CA GLU A 9 -11.09 16.55 2.04
C GLU A 9 -12.58 16.36 2.38
N GLU A 10 -13.26 15.42 1.70
CA GLU A 10 -14.64 15.06 2.03
C GLU A 10 -14.75 14.42 3.42
N VAL A 11 -13.82 13.52 3.76
CA VAL A 11 -13.76 12.89 5.10
C VAL A 11 -13.63 13.95 6.18
N ILE A 12 -12.69 14.88 6.02
CA ILE A 12 -12.44 15.95 7.00
C ILE A 12 -13.63 16.90 7.08
N SER A 13 -14.26 17.23 5.96
CA SER A 13 -15.47 18.04 5.94
C SER A 13 -16.61 17.38 6.72
N CYS A 14 -16.89 16.09 6.49
CA CYS A 14 -17.88 15.34 7.25
C CYS A 14 -17.59 15.35 8.76
N TYR A 15 -16.33 15.09 9.14
CA TYR A 15 -15.92 15.10 10.55
C TYR A 15 -16.09 16.46 11.21
N SER A 16 -15.62 17.53 10.55
CA SER A 16 -15.68 18.89 11.07
C SER A 16 -17.11 19.40 11.26
N ASN A 17 -18.05 18.91 10.45
CA ASN A 17 -19.48 19.23 10.56
C ASN A 17 -20.24 18.32 11.55
N GLY A 18 -19.56 17.42 12.29
CA GLY A 18 -20.20 16.51 13.26
C GLY A 18 -20.94 15.33 12.61
N ASN A 19 -20.79 15.11 11.31
CA ASN A 19 -21.44 14.03 10.57
C ASN A 19 -20.63 12.72 10.68
N TYR A 20 -20.43 12.21 11.91
CA TYR A 20 -19.49 11.12 12.19
C TYR A 20 -19.81 9.81 11.48
N ARG A 21 -21.08 9.50 11.24
CA ARG A 21 -21.48 8.33 10.45
C ARG A 21 -21.03 8.46 8.99
N ALA A 22 -21.30 9.62 8.37
CA ALA A 22 -20.84 9.90 7.02
C ALA A 22 -19.31 9.88 6.93
N THR A 23 -18.63 10.40 7.97
CA THR A 23 -17.16 10.33 8.09
C THR A 23 -16.64 8.90 7.99
N ILE A 24 -17.22 7.94 8.73
CA ILE A 24 -16.77 6.54 8.70
C ILE A 24 -17.02 5.91 7.34
N VAL A 25 -18.16 6.16 6.72
CA VAL A 25 -18.50 5.61 5.40
C VAL A 25 -17.56 6.13 4.32
N THR A 26 -17.34 7.45 4.27
CA THR A 26 -16.42 8.09 3.31
C THR A 26 -14.97 7.68 3.55
N LEU A 27 -14.53 7.62 4.81
CA LEU A 27 -13.19 7.18 5.19
C LEU A 27 -12.90 5.77 4.68
N TYR A 28 -13.82 4.83 4.90
CA TYR A 28 -13.66 3.46 4.43
C TYR A 28 -13.55 3.38 2.90
N THR A 29 -14.43 4.10 2.18
CA THR A 29 -14.40 4.17 0.72
C THR A 29 -13.08 4.74 0.21
N THR A 30 -12.58 5.81 0.83
CA THR A 30 -11.29 6.44 0.50
C THR A 30 -10.14 5.48 0.76
N MET A 31 -10.19 4.74 1.87
CA MET A 31 -9.19 3.72 2.22
C MET A 31 -9.14 2.61 1.17
N ILE A 32 -10.29 2.05 0.78
CA ILE A 32 -10.36 1.01 -0.26
C ILE A 32 -9.80 1.52 -1.59
N TYR A 33 -10.16 2.75 -1.99
CA TYR A 33 -9.63 3.38 -3.19
C TYR A 33 -8.08 3.50 -3.15
N ASN A 34 -7.54 4.00 -2.03
CA ASN A 34 -6.10 4.15 -1.87
C ASN A 34 -5.35 2.81 -1.88
N LEU A 35 -5.91 1.76 -1.26
CA LEU A 35 -5.35 0.41 -1.29
C LEU A 35 -5.32 -0.15 -2.72
N LEU A 36 -6.40 0.01 -3.49
CA LEU A 36 -6.43 -0.40 -4.90
C LEU A 36 -5.37 0.34 -5.72
N SER A 37 -5.24 1.65 -5.52
CA SER A 37 -4.19 2.46 -6.17
C SER A 37 -2.79 1.94 -5.85
N LYS A 38 -2.52 1.60 -4.59
CA LYS A 38 -1.23 1.02 -4.16
C LYS A 38 -0.93 -0.34 -4.79
N ILE A 39 -1.93 -1.24 -4.81
CA ILE A 39 -1.77 -2.55 -5.46
C ILE A 39 -1.53 -2.38 -6.96
N ASN A 40 -2.23 -1.44 -7.60
CA ASN A 40 -2.02 -1.13 -9.02
C ASN A 40 -0.60 -0.61 -9.30
N VAL A 41 -0.06 0.24 -8.42
CA VAL A 41 1.34 0.69 -8.48
C VAL A 41 2.30 -0.48 -8.36
N LEU A 42 2.12 -1.37 -7.36
CA LEU A 42 2.97 -2.55 -7.17
C LEU A 42 2.92 -3.50 -8.39
N SER A 43 1.75 -3.68 -8.97
CA SER A 43 1.54 -4.52 -10.15
C SER A 43 2.17 -3.93 -11.41
N ASN A 44 1.81 -2.68 -11.75
CA ASN A 44 2.10 -2.11 -13.07
C ASN A 44 3.45 -1.41 -13.14
N TYR A 45 3.92 -0.79 -12.04
CA TYR A 45 5.19 -0.08 -12.04
C TYR A 45 6.35 -0.95 -11.54
N TYR A 46 6.10 -1.78 -10.53
CA TYR A 46 7.15 -2.60 -9.89
C TYR A 46 7.09 -4.07 -10.28
N ASP A 47 6.12 -4.46 -11.10
CA ASP A 47 6.00 -5.82 -11.65
C ASP A 47 5.96 -6.92 -10.56
N ILE A 48 5.28 -6.64 -9.43
CA ILE A 48 5.15 -7.58 -8.32
C ILE A 48 4.12 -8.67 -8.66
N PRO A 49 4.54 -9.95 -8.80
CA PRO A 49 3.63 -11.03 -9.22
C PRO A 49 2.42 -11.19 -8.30
N GLN A 50 2.63 -11.16 -6.98
CA GLN A 50 1.56 -11.32 -5.98
C GLN A 50 0.53 -10.17 -6.06
N ALA A 51 0.94 -8.97 -6.46
CA ALA A 51 0.01 -7.85 -6.67
C ALA A 51 -0.83 -8.06 -7.96
N LYS A 52 -0.23 -8.63 -9.02
CA LYS A 52 -0.95 -9.00 -10.25
C LYS A 52 -1.99 -10.08 -9.98
N ASP A 53 -1.61 -11.12 -9.24
CA ASP A 53 -2.51 -12.21 -8.84
C ASP A 53 -3.70 -11.67 -8.04
N LEU A 54 -3.44 -10.76 -7.08
CA LEU A 54 -4.48 -10.13 -6.29
C LEU A 54 -5.45 -9.29 -7.15
N ILE A 55 -4.96 -8.53 -8.13
CA ILE A 55 -5.82 -7.80 -9.07
C ILE A 55 -6.70 -8.77 -9.88
N ALA A 56 -6.13 -9.89 -10.35
CA ALA A 56 -6.88 -10.91 -11.08
C ALA A 56 -7.98 -11.55 -10.21
N GLU A 57 -7.68 -11.87 -8.95
CA GLU A 57 -8.66 -12.39 -7.98
C GLU A 57 -9.81 -11.41 -7.75
N ILE A 58 -9.49 -10.11 -7.52
CA ILE A 58 -10.48 -9.04 -7.33
C ILE A 58 -11.36 -8.90 -8.58
N SER A 59 -10.74 -8.86 -9.77
CA SER A 59 -11.46 -8.75 -11.04
C SER A 59 -12.42 -9.92 -11.26
N THR A 60 -11.98 -11.14 -10.97
CA THR A 60 -12.81 -12.36 -11.05
C THR A 60 -14.03 -12.25 -10.13
N LYS A 61 -13.82 -11.89 -8.85
CA LYS A 61 -14.93 -11.70 -7.89
C LYS A 61 -15.90 -10.61 -8.35
N LYS A 62 -15.37 -9.49 -8.83
CA LYS A 62 -16.17 -8.37 -9.31
C LYS A 62 -17.00 -8.74 -10.53
N ASN A 63 -16.44 -9.51 -11.47
CA ASN A 63 -17.15 -9.97 -12.68
C ASN A 63 -18.24 -11.00 -12.36
N HIS A 64 -18.00 -11.92 -11.43
CA HIS A 64 -19.01 -12.92 -11.03
C HIS A 64 -20.16 -12.32 -10.21
N ALA A 65 -19.88 -11.34 -9.36
CA ALA A 65 -20.86 -10.72 -8.49
C ALA A 65 -20.67 -9.20 -8.41
N PRO A 66 -21.01 -8.43 -9.48
CA PRO A 66 -20.71 -6.99 -9.59
C PRO A 66 -21.25 -6.13 -8.45
N LYS A 67 -22.38 -6.53 -7.86
CA LYS A 67 -23.05 -5.82 -6.75
C LYS A 67 -22.61 -6.30 -5.36
N SER A 68 -21.90 -7.44 -5.27
CA SER A 68 -21.44 -7.98 -4.00
C SER A 68 -20.19 -7.26 -3.51
N PRO A 69 -20.07 -6.94 -2.21
CA PRO A 69 -18.86 -6.36 -1.62
C PRO A 69 -17.76 -7.42 -1.33
N GLN A 70 -17.94 -8.68 -1.72
CA GLN A 70 -16.98 -9.76 -1.43
C GLN A 70 -15.56 -9.50 -1.98
N TRP A 71 -15.43 -8.72 -3.05
CA TRP A 71 -14.14 -8.31 -3.58
C TRP A 71 -13.34 -7.42 -2.61
N GLU A 72 -14.03 -6.66 -1.73
CA GLU A 72 -13.37 -5.87 -0.68
C GLU A 72 -12.68 -6.78 0.35
N ASP A 73 -13.30 -7.91 0.70
CA ASP A 73 -12.68 -8.92 1.57
C ASP A 73 -11.45 -9.55 0.91
N THR A 74 -11.54 -9.83 -0.39
CA THR A 74 -10.40 -10.33 -1.18
C THR A 74 -9.26 -9.32 -1.18
N LEU A 75 -9.55 -8.03 -1.34
CA LEU A 75 -8.54 -6.97 -1.25
C LEU A 75 -7.88 -6.94 0.12
N LEU A 76 -8.68 -6.89 1.22
CA LEU A 76 -8.15 -6.81 2.58
C LEU A 76 -7.32 -8.05 2.96
N GLN A 77 -7.76 -9.25 2.60
CA GLN A 77 -6.98 -10.48 2.80
C GLN A 77 -5.72 -10.50 1.93
N GLY A 78 -5.83 -10.02 0.69
CA GLY A 78 -4.72 -9.94 -0.25
C GLY A 78 -3.59 -9.02 0.22
N ILE A 79 -3.90 -7.84 0.73
CA ILE A 79 -2.88 -6.90 1.25
C ILE A 79 -2.14 -7.45 2.47
N LYS A 80 -2.81 -8.26 3.31
CA LYS A 80 -2.17 -9.01 4.40
C LYS A 80 -1.24 -10.08 3.84
N ARG A 81 -1.69 -10.86 2.86
CA ARG A 81 -0.92 -11.95 2.23
C ARG A 81 0.37 -11.45 1.56
N ILE A 82 0.34 -10.27 0.96
CA ILE A 82 1.51 -9.64 0.35
C ILE A 82 2.33 -8.79 1.32
N HIS A 83 2.04 -8.86 2.62
CA HIS A 83 2.73 -8.13 3.70
C HIS A 83 2.68 -6.60 3.58
N LEU A 84 1.68 -6.05 2.90
CA LEU A 84 1.45 -4.60 2.86
C LEU A 84 0.97 -4.09 4.23
N VAL A 85 0.32 -4.94 5.01
CA VAL A 85 -0.10 -4.71 6.40
C VAL A 85 0.24 -5.90 7.29
N SER A 86 0.47 -5.68 8.59
CA SER A 86 0.67 -6.72 9.58
C SER A 86 -0.66 -7.43 9.94
N ASN A 87 -0.60 -8.46 10.79
CA ASN A 87 -1.81 -9.12 11.28
C ASN A 87 -2.66 -8.19 12.12
N GLU A 88 -2.03 -7.44 13.03
CA GLU A 88 -2.68 -6.48 13.92
C GLU A 88 -3.32 -5.34 13.13
N GLU A 89 -2.62 -4.83 12.13
CA GLU A 89 -3.13 -3.79 11.24
C GLU A 89 -4.32 -4.29 10.39
N TYR A 90 -4.27 -5.53 9.92
CA TYR A 90 -5.40 -6.15 9.24
C TYR A 90 -6.64 -6.21 10.13
N ASP A 91 -6.49 -6.60 11.41
CA ASP A 91 -7.60 -6.65 12.37
C ASP A 91 -8.19 -5.25 12.59
N GLU A 92 -7.36 -4.20 12.64
CA GLU A 92 -7.84 -2.81 12.69
C GLU A 92 -8.61 -2.39 11.44
N LEU A 93 -8.18 -2.82 10.24
CA LEU A 93 -8.93 -2.57 9.00
C LEU A 93 -10.27 -3.33 8.98
N GLN A 94 -10.33 -4.54 9.53
CA GLN A 94 -11.60 -5.28 9.72
C GLN A 94 -12.52 -4.54 10.69
N ASN A 95 -12.01 -4.00 11.80
CA ASN A 95 -12.79 -3.19 12.73
C ASN A 95 -13.34 -1.93 12.04
N LEU A 96 -12.58 -1.28 11.18
CA LEU A 96 -13.03 -0.14 10.40
C LEU A 96 -14.17 -0.54 9.44
N LYS A 97 -14.07 -1.70 8.79
CA LYS A 97 -15.13 -2.27 7.94
C LYS A 97 -16.42 -2.54 8.73
N ILE A 98 -16.32 -3.13 9.93
CA ILE A 98 -17.46 -3.41 10.82
C ILE A 98 -18.14 -2.08 11.21
N ASN A 99 -17.37 -1.08 11.61
CA ASN A 99 -17.94 0.22 11.99
C ASN A 99 -18.57 0.95 10.79
N ARG A 100 -18.00 0.79 9.58
CA ARG A 100 -18.63 1.30 8.36
C ARG A 100 -19.99 0.64 8.12
N ASN A 101 -20.09 -0.66 8.33
CA ASN A 101 -21.36 -1.36 8.17
C ASN A 101 -22.42 -0.86 9.18
N TYR A 102 -22.03 -0.68 10.45
CA TYR A 102 -22.89 -0.08 11.46
C TYR A 102 -23.27 1.40 11.16
N ALA A 103 -22.34 2.14 10.56
CA ALA A 103 -22.60 3.52 10.15
C ALA A 103 -23.58 3.59 8.96
N ALA A 104 -23.51 2.64 8.03
CA ALA A 104 -24.31 2.63 6.80
C ALA A 104 -25.68 2.00 6.99
N HIS A 105 -25.81 0.98 7.86
CA HIS A 105 -27.01 0.16 7.99
C HIS A 105 -27.51 0.09 9.44
N PRO A 106 -28.83 -0.07 9.66
CA PRO A 106 -29.35 -0.40 10.99
C PRO A 106 -28.91 -1.80 11.41
N ILE A 107 -28.74 -2.00 12.71
CA ILE A 107 -28.61 -3.32 13.32
C ILE A 107 -30.03 -3.85 13.49
N VAL A 108 -30.26 -5.06 13.00
CA VAL A 108 -31.57 -5.72 13.09
C VAL A 108 -31.40 -7.04 13.82
N SER A 109 -32.19 -7.25 14.88
CA SER A 109 -32.35 -8.54 15.54
C SER A 109 -33.61 -9.25 15.05
N LEU A 110 -33.55 -10.57 14.92
CA LEU A 110 -34.67 -11.38 14.47
C LEU A 110 -35.07 -12.37 15.57
N LYS A 111 -36.38 -12.59 15.68
CA LYS A 111 -36.94 -13.69 16.49
C LYS A 111 -36.73 -15.05 15.83
N ALA A 112 -37.02 -16.10 16.60
CA ALA A 112 -36.88 -17.48 16.10
C ALA A 112 -37.79 -17.80 14.88
N ASP A 113 -38.89 -17.04 14.71
CA ASP A 113 -39.80 -17.15 13.58
C ASP A 113 -39.41 -16.26 12.38
N ASN A 114 -38.18 -15.68 12.40
CA ASN A 114 -37.67 -14.73 11.42
C ASN A 114 -38.42 -13.39 11.31
N THR A 115 -39.26 -13.06 12.30
CA THR A 115 -39.80 -11.69 12.38
C THR A 115 -38.82 -10.75 13.04
N ILE A 116 -38.90 -9.46 12.72
CA ILE A 116 -38.05 -8.42 13.33
C ILE A 116 -38.40 -8.32 14.82
N ASP A 117 -37.39 -8.51 15.68
CA ASP A 117 -37.49 -8.32 17.11
C ASP A 117 -37.22 -6.87 17.51
N ASP A 118 -36.06 -6.35 17.03
CA ASP A 118 -35.64 -4.99 17.30
C ASP A 118 -34.75 -4.47 16.16
N TYR A 119 -34.65 -3.15 16.06
CA TYR A 119 -33.72 -2.49 15.15
C TYR A 119 -33.23 -1.18 15.76
N GLU A 120 -31.93 -0.95 15.61
CA GLU A 120 -31.30 0.28 16.10
C GLU A 120 -30.27 0.82 15.13
N MET A 121 -29.99 2.11 15.25
CA MET A 121 -28.87 2.75 14.56
C MET A 121 -27.76 2.99 15.57
N LYS A 122 -26.63 2.28 15.42
CA LYS A 122 -25.46 2.51 16.26
C LYS A 122 -25.01 3.96 16.17
N SER A 123 -24.94 4.66 17.29
CA SER A 123 -24.35 5.99 17.33
C SER A 123 -22.83 5.91 17.18
N ILE A 124 -22.27 6.81 16.40
CA ILE A 124 -20.81 6.96 16.25
C ILE A 124 -20.41 8.24 16.97
N SER A 125 -19.55 8.12 17.98
CA SER A 125 -19.04 9.29 18.69
C SER A 125 -17.94 10.01 17.90
N ARG A 126 -17.67 11.25 18.30
CA ARG A 126 -16.57 12.04 17.76
C ARG A 126 -15.22 11.33 17.93
N GLU A 127 -15.00 10.77 19.10
CA GLU A 127 -13.76 10.07 19.49
C GLU A 127 -13.57 8.81 18.64
N THR A 128 -14.65 8.04 18.43
CA THR A 128 -14.62 6.86 17.55
C THR A 128 -14.22 7.26 16.11
N ALA A 129 -14.84 8.31 15.57
CA ALA A 129 -14.52 8.79 14.23
C ALA A 129 -13.06 9.29 14.13
N ALA A 130 -12.58 10.04 15.13
CA ALA A 130 -11.21 10.54 15.19
C ALA A 130 -10.18 9.38 15.27
N ASP A 131 -10.42 8.37 16.11
CA ASP A 131 -9.54 7.20 16.22
C ASP A 131 -9.47 6.44 14.91
N MET A 132 -10.59 6.25 14.22
CA MET A 132 -10.61 5.58 12.93
C MET A 132 -9.89 6.36 11.84
N ILE A 133 -10.02 7.69 11.80
CA ILE A 133 -9.25 8.54 10.90
C ILE A 133 -7.75 8.34 11.18
N ARG A 134 -7.32 8.44 12.45
CA ARG A 134 -5.92 8.27 12.83
C ARG A 134 -5.38 6.90 12.39
N LYS A 135 -6.08 5.80 12.68
CA LYS A 135 -5.70 4.45 12.28
C LYS A 135 -5.60 4.29 10.75
N ALA A 136 -6.56 4.84 10.00
CA ALA A 136 -6.52 4.80 8.54
C ALA A 136 -5.31 5.57 7.99
N PHE A 137 -4.93 6.70 8.59
CA PHE A 137 -3.71 7.42 8.21
C PHE A 137 -2.46 6.61 8.49
N GLU A 138 -2.30 6.07 9.70
CA GLU A 138 -1.12 5.30 10.12
C GLU A 138 -0.95 4.02 9.29
N ILE A 139 -2.03 3.26 9.08
CA ILE A 139 -1.98 1.95 8.45
C ILE A 139 -2.00 2.05 6.92
N VAL A 140 -2.77 3.00 6.37
CA VAL A 140 -3.02 3.05 4.92
C VAL A 140 -2.39 4.28 4.29
N PHE A 141 -2.86 5.49 4.58
CA PHE A 141 -2.55 6.66 3.75
C PHE A 141 -1.08 7.08 3.78
N LEU A 142 -0.42 7.01 4.94
CA LEU A 142 0.99 7.37 5.11
C LEU A 142 1.96 6.24 4.73
N ARG A 143 1.46 5.04 4.47
CA ARG A 143 2.30 3.89 4.14
C ARG A 143 2.71 3.91 2.67
N ASP A 144 4.00 3.89 2.42
CA ASP A 144 4.54 3.66 1.09
C ASP A 144 4.50 2.15 0.77
N PRO A 145 3.81 1.72 -0.30
CA PRO A 145 3.66 0.30 -0.61
C PRO A 145 4.99 -0.38 -0.97
N VAL A 146 5.92 0.36 -1.54
CA VAL A 146 7.24 -0.15 -1.95
C VAL A 146 8.12 -0.47 -0.74
N ILE A 147 8.05 0.39 0.29
CA ILE A 147 8.78 0.17 1.55
C ILE A 147 8.18 -1.02 2.31
N ALA A 148 6.85 -1.10 2.38
CA ALA A 148 6.16 -2.12 3.15
C ALA A 148 6.48 -3.55 2.67
N ILE A 149 6.64 -3.77 1.36
CA ILE A 149 6.93 -5.09 0.77
C ILE A 149 8.43 -5.40 0.64
N ASN A 150 9.32 -4.57 1.21
CA ASN A 150 10.79 -4.74 1.15
C ASN A 150 11.31 -5.04 -0.27
N ILE A 151 11.03 -4.13 -1.22
CA ILE A 151 11.38 -4.31 -2.64
C ILE A 151 12.87 -4.54 -2.91
N ASN A 152 13.75 -4.29 -1.93
CA ASN A 152 15.19 -4.44 -2.11
C ASN A 152 15.61 -5.85 -2.51
N GLU A 153 14.95 -6.90 -1.96
CA GLU A 153 15.23 -8.29 -2.34
C GLU A 153 14.93 -8.56 -3.82
N LYS A 154 13.86 -7.96 -4.33
CA LYS A 154 13.52 -8.07 -5.76
C LYS A 154 14.55 -7.33 -6.61
N ILE A 155 14.92 -6.11 -6.21
CA ILE A 155 15.94 -5.32 -6.93
C ILE A 155 17.28 -6.04 -6.93
N GLU A 156 17.71 -6.62 -5.81
CA GLU A 156 18.93 -7.43 -5.72
C GLU A 156 18.91 -8.58 -6.70
N LYS A 157 17.84 -9.38 -6.69
CA LYS A 157 17.67 -10.49 -7.62
C LYS A 157 17.73 -10.04 -9.08
N ASP A 158 17.09 -8.94 -9.40
CA ASP A 158 17.08 -8.39 -10.76
C ASP A 158 18.45 -7.84 -11.17
N ILE A 159 19.22 -7.24 -10.26
CA ILE A 159 20.59 -6.80 -10.49
C ILE A 159 21.47 -8.01 -10.80
N LYS A 160 21.41 -9.07 -9.98
CA LYS A 160 22.19 -10.30 -10.20
C LYS A 160 21.85 -10.96 -11.53
N ASN A 161 20.57 -11.18 -11.80
CA ASN A 161 20.12 -11.79 -13.07
C ASN A 161 20.54 -10.97 -14.30
N PHE A 162 20.47 -9.65 -14.21
CA PHE A 162 20.90 -8.78 -15.31
C PHE A 162 22.42 -8.86 -15.52
N TYR A 163 23.18 -8.82 -14.43
CA TYR A 163 24.63 -8.90 -14.44
C TYR A 163 25.14 -10.22 -15.01
N ASP A 164 24.53 -11.34 -14.64
CA ASP A 164 24.87 -12.68 -15.13
C ASP A 164 24.71 -12.79 -16.66
N THR A 165 23.79 -12.01 -17.23
CA THR A 165 23.51 -12.06 -18.69
C THR A 165 24.29 -11.01 -19.48
N ASN A 166 24.43 -9.79 -18.94
CA ASN A 166 24.89 -8.62 -19.68
C ASN A 166 26.10 -7.91 -19.05
N GLY A 167 26.59 -8.39 -17.92
CA GLY A 167 27.55 -7.66 -17.10
C GLY A 167 26.96 -6.32 -16.63
N THR A 168 27.77 -5.26 -16.65
CA THR A 168 27.32 -3.90 -16.30
C THR A 168 26.75 -3.12 -17.48
N VAL A 169 26.85 -3.66 -18.71
CA VAL A 169 26.43 -2.94 -19.92
C VAL A 169 24.90 -2.78 -19.94
N GLY A 170 24.41 -1.54 -19.91
CA GLY A 170 22.97 -1.23 -19.91
C GLY A 170 22.29 -1.37 -18.55
N LEU A 171 23.02 -1.73 -17.47
CA LEU A 171 22.44 -1.86 -16.12
C LEU A 171 21.87 -0.54 -15.60
N GLU A 172 22.54 0.58 -15.91
CA GLU A 172 22.05 1.93 -15.56
C GLU A 172 20.65 2.21 -16.13
N ASP A 173 20.49 2.01 -17.45
CA ASP A 173 19.21 2.26 -18.13
C ASP A 173 18.12 1.29 -17.65
N TYR A 174 18.46 0.04 -17.44
CA TYR A 174 17.55 -0.97 -16.90
C TYR A 174 17.00 -0.56 -15.53
N LEU A 175 17.89 -0.22 -14.59
CA LEU A 175 17.49 0.15 -13.24
C LEU A 175 16.74 1.48 -13.19
N CYS A 176 17.16 2.47 -13.97
CA CYS A 176 16.47 3.76 -14.05
C CYS A 176 15.05 3.55 -14.56
N THR A 177 14.87 2.86 -15.68
CA THR A 177 13.55 2.63 -16.29
C THR A 177 12.64 1.79 -15.41
N LYS A 178 13.18 0.75 -14.77
CA LYS A 178 12.38 -0.21 -14.02
C LYS A 178 12.05 0.27 -12.61
N TYR A 179 12.99 0.93 -11.92
CA TYR A 179 12.88 1.25 -10.51
C TYR A 179 13.14 2.73 -10.18
N ILE A 180 14.36 3.21 -10.42
CA ILE A 180 14.90 4.44 -9.83
C ILE A 180 14.08 5.68 -10.23
N CYS A 181 13.76 5.84 -11.52
CA CYS A 181 13.01 6.98 -12.02
C CYS A 181 11.54 7.04 -11.54
N LYS A 182 11.08 6.00 -10.85
CA LYS A 182 9.71 5.88 -10.33
C LYS A 182 9.66 5.98 -8.80
N MET A 183 10.82 5.93 -8.14
CA MET A 183 10.90 5.97 -6.68
C MET A 183 10.69 7.36 -6.13
N THR A 184 10.02 7.44 -4.99
CA THR A 184 9.98 8.64 -4.14
C THR A 184 11.23 8.70 -3.26
N ALA A 185 11.47 9.83 -2.60
CA ALA A 185 12.67 10.07 -1.80
C ALA A 185 12.94 8.97 -0.74
N LYS A 186 11.89 8.55 -0.01
CA LYS A 186 12.06 7.60 1.09
C LYS A 186 12.43 6.17 0.64
N PRO A 187 11.79 5.53 -0.38
CA PRO A 187 12.28 4.31 -0.98
C PRO A 187 13.69 4.43 -1.54
N SER A 188 14.04 5.55 -2.17
CA SER A 188 15.38 5.79 -2.71
C SER A 188 16.45 5.81 -1.61
N GLU A 189 16.16 6.40 -0.44
CA GLU A 189 17.05 6.36 0.72
C GLU A 189 17.29 4.93 1.23
N ILE A 190 16.23 4.13 1.32
CA ILE A 190 16.33 2.73 1.77
C ILE A 190 17.15 1.92 0.76
N LEU A 191 16.90 2.11 -0.54
CA LEU A 191 17.67 1.47 -1.60
C LEU A 191 19.15 1.91 -1.57
N PHE A 192 19.42 3.20 -1.33
CA PHE A 192 20.79 3.71 -1.18
C PHE A 192 21.53 2.98 -0.05
N ARG A 193 20.96 2.89 1.14
CA ARG A 193 21.56 2.20 2.29
C ARG A 193 21.80 0.72 2.01
N PHE A 194 20.86 0.08 1.32
CA PHE A 194 20.97 -1.31 0.89
C PHE A 194 22.14 -1.49 -0.10
N LEU A 195 22.16 -0.72 -1.20
CA LEU A 195 23.21 -0.80 -2.22
C LEU A 195 24.60 -0.43 -1.66
N TRP A 196 24.65 0.57 -0.76
CA TRP A 196 25.89 0.91 -0.04
C TRP A 196 26.45 -0.28 0.74
N LYS A 197 25.58 -0.95 1.51
CA LYS A 197 25.95 -2.14 2.28
C LYS A 197 26.43 -3.26 1.36
N MET A 198 25.74 -3.53 0.26
CA MET A 198 26.10 -4.57 -0.69
C MET A 198 27.42 -4.24 -1.42
N SER A 199 27.69 -2.97 -1.70
CA SER A 199 28.92 -2.53 -2.40
C SER A 199 30.16 -2.60 -1.51
N PHE A 200 30.06 -2.26 -0.22
CA PHE A 200 31.22 -1.96 0.62
C PHE A 200 31.31 -2.76 1.92
N ALA A 201 30.20 -3.31 2.45
CA ALA A 201 30.16 -3.96 3.75
C ALA A 201 29.99 -5.48 3.69
N ILE A 202 29.60 -6.04 2.55
CA ILE A 202 29.41 -7.49 2.36
C ILE A 202 30.49 -8.01 1.39
N ASP A 203 31.04 -9.19 1.70
CA ASP A 203 32.03 -9.87 0.86
C ASP A 203 31.39 -10.68 -0.28
N ASP A 204 30.47 -10.06 -1.03
CA ASP A 204 29.93 -10.58 -2.28
C ASP A 204 30.74 -10.02 -3.46
N PHE A 205 31.96 -10.55 -3.65
CA PHE A 205 32.89 -10.04 -4.66
C PHE A 205 32.38 -10.25 -6.09
N GLU A 206 31.59 -11.27 -6.33
CA GLU A 206 31.06 -11.63 -7.65
C GLU A 206 30.18 -10.52 -8.22
N TYR A 207 29.27 -9.97 -7.40
CA TYR A 207 28.31 -8.95 -7.83
C TYR A 207 28.68 -7.53 -7.40
N ARG A 208 29.83 -7.33 -6.75
CA ARG A 208 30.25 -6.01 -6.22
C ARG A 208 30.22 -4.92 -7.29
N GLN A 209 30.70 -5.23 -8.51
CA GLN A 209 30.71 -4.26 -9.61
C GLN A 209 29.26 -3.86 -10.01
N ALA A 210 28.33 -4.80 -10.03
CA ALA A 210 26.92 -4.52 -10.31
C ALA A 210 26.30 -3.62 -9.23
N TYR A 211 26.58 -3.88 -7.95
CA TYR A 211 26.08 -3.04 -6.85
C TYR A 211 26.65 -1.63 -6.88
N VAL A 212 27.96 -1.48 -7.15
CA VAL A 212 28.61 -0.17 -7.29
C VAL A 212 28.00 0.62 -8.46
N THR A 213 27.79 -0.02 -9.61
CA THR A 213 27.12 0.60 -10.77
C THR A 213 25.70 1.02 -10.42
N SER A 214 24.96 0.15 -9.72
CA SER A 214 23.59 0.44 -9.28
C SER A 214 23.53 1.62 -8.29
N LEU A 215 24.45 1.67 -7.34
CA LEU A 215 24.59 2.76 -6.38
C LEU A 215 24.90 4.08 -7.08
N TYR A 216 25.84 4.06 -8.03
CA TYR A 216 26.20 5.22 -8.86
C TYR A 216 25.00 5.73 -9.65
N THR A 217 24.22 4.83 -10.27
CA THR A 217 23.00 5.17 -11.01
C THR A 217 21.98 5.88 -10.12
N LEU A 218 21.77 5.36 -8.92
CA LEU A 218 20.87 5.95 -7.94
C LEU A 218 21.34 7.36 -7.51
N CYS A 219 22.62 7.52 -7.20
CA CYS A 219 23.19 8.83 -6.85
C CYS A 219 23.11 9.85 -8.00
N LYS A 220 23.26 9.41 -9.25
CA LYS A 220 23.16 10.24 -10.44
C LYS A 220 21.72 10.72 -10.69
N SER A 221 20.73 9.92 -10.32
CA SER A 221 19.31 10.27 -10.52
C SER A 221 18.85 11.44 -9.66
N ASP A 222 19.44 11.66 -8.47
CA ASP A 222 19.18 12.81 -7.60
C ASP A 222 20.45 13.22 -6.83
N VAL A 223 21.35 13.90 -7.56
CA VAL A 223 22.65 14.36 -7.03
C VAL A 223 22.47 15.31 -5.83
N GLY A 224 21.43 16.15 -5.85
CA GLY A 224 21.16 17.11 -4.76
C GLY A 224 20.82 16.44 -3.46
N TYR A 225 20.00 15.40 -3.53
CA TYR A 225 19.56 14.62 -2.36
C TYR A 225 20.70 13.79 -1.78
N PHE A 226 21.40 13.00 -2.60
CA PHE A 226 22.44 12.08 -2.13
C PHE A 226 23.76 12.73 -1.75
N SER A 227 24.06 13.94 -2.25
CA SER A 227 25.25 14.68 -1.83
C SER A 227 25.31 14.99 -0.32
N ASN A 228 24.16 15.02 0.34
CA ASN A 228 24.07 15.21 1.79
C ASN A 228 24.42 13.94 2.59
N TYR A 229 24.33 12.76 2.00
CA TYR A 229 24.69 11.49 2.64
C TYR A 229 26.17 11.11 2.45
N LEU A 230 26.87 11.77 1.54
CA LEU A 230 28.27 11.50 1.24
C LEU A 230 29.23 12.48 1.94
N LYS A 231 28.70 13.43 2.70
CA LYS A 231 29.45 14.34 3.58
C LYS A 231 29.52 13.80 4.98
#